data_d55f482baacf3013820af3c4d23b52ee
#
_entry.id   d55f482baacf3013820af3c4d23b52ee
#
_cell.length_a   1.000
_cell.length_b   1.000
_cell.length_c   1.000
_cell.angle_alpha   90.00
_cell.angle_beta   90.00
_cell.angle_gamma   90.00
#
_symmetry.space_group_name_H-M   'P 1'
#
loop_
_entity.id
_entity.type
_entity.pdbx_description
1 polymer ?
#
loop_
_entity_poly.entity_id
_entity_poly.type
_entity_poly.pdbx_seq_one_letter_code
_entity_poly.pdbx_strand_id
1 'polypeptide(L)'
;MRQPYQTLTILYRKTGEKVLYCVFLRNSHHIWQFISGGGEEGENLVDTVIREIKEETSLIVNKAGIIKLDTQTSIPVINVTGQYTWGEDVYVKCKE
;
A
#
# COMPACT_ATOMS: atom_id res chain seq x y z
N MET A 1 -14.80 -8.22 0.63
CA MET A 1 -14.41 -7.40 1.80
C MET A 1 -12.92 -7.14 1.80
N ARG A 2 -12.52 -5.92 2.11
CA ARG A 2 -11.10 -5.59 2.19
C ARG A 2 -10.45 -6.31 3.38
N GLN A 3 -9.21 -6.72 3.18
CA GLN A 3 -8.41 -7.26 4.26
C GLN A 3 -8.05 -6.15 5.26
N PRO A 4 -7.80 -6.49 6.54
CA PRO A 4 -7.51 -5.50 7.57
C PRO A 4 -6.05 -5.02 7.56
N TYR A 5 -5.52 -4.75 6.37
CA TYR A 5 -4.17 -4.22 6.23
C TYR A 5 -4.07 -3.30 5.03
N GLN A 6 -3.07 -2.46 5.07
CA GLN A 6 -2.68 -1.64 3.93
C GLN A 6 -1.19 -1.80 3.69
N THR A 7 -0.79 -1.70 2.44
CA THR A 7 0.62 -1.72 2.07
C THR A 7 1.06 -0.31 1.70
N LEU A 8 2.31 -0.02 1.97
CA LEU A 8 2.98 1.17 1.46
C LEU A 8 4.11 0.69 0.58
N THR A 9 4.07 1.08 -0.69
CA THR A 9 5.02 0.62 -1.68
C THR A 9 5.86 1.78 -2.17
N ILE A 10 7.17 1.61 -2.08
CA ILE A 10 8.13 2.61 -2.55
C ILE A 10 8.79 2.06 -3.81
N LEU A 11 8.47 2.67 -4.94
CA LEU A 11 9.12 2.34 -6.21
C LEU A 11 10.46 3.04 -6.26
N TYR A 12 11.50 2.32 -6.67
CA TYR A 12 12.81 2.94 -6.83
C TYR A 12 13.48 2.47 -8.10
N ARG A 13 14.43 3.25 -8.54
CA ARG A 13 15.24 2.94 -9.72
C ARG A 13 16.67 3.33 -9.44
N LYS A 14 17.58 2.45 -9.77
CA LYS A 14 19.01 2.75 -9.71
C LYS A 14 19.48 3.27 -11.06
N THR A 15 20.15 4.40 -11.05
CA THR A 15 20.72 5.00 -12.25
C THR A 15 22.15 5.40 -11.92
N GLY A 16 23.12 4.58 -12.36
CA GLY A 16 24.51 4.76 -11.95
C GLY A 16 24.65 4.58 -10.45
N GLU A 17 25.18 5.60 -9.76
CA GLU A 17 25.34 5.58 -8.31
C GLU A 17 24.15 6.17 -7.56
N LYS A 18 23.15 6.63 -8.30
CA LYS A 18 21.97 7.27 -7.70
C LYS A 18 20.82 6.31 -7.55
N VAL A 19 20.05 6.51 -6.50
CA VAL A 19 18.77 5.84 -6.31
C VAL A 19 17.68 6.90 -6.37
N LEU A 20 16.73 6.71 -7.25
CA LEU A 20 15.60 7.61 -7.43
C LEU A 20 14.35 6.95 -6.91
N TYR A 21 13.54 7.71 -6.20
CA TYR A 21 12.27 7.22 -5.65
C TYR A 21 11.12 7.87 -6.38
N CYS A 22 10.11 7.09 -6.67
CA CYS A 22 8.91 7.58 -7.34
C CYS A 22 7.88 8.02 -6.31
N VAL A 23 7.49 9.29 -6.36
CA VAL A 23 6.43 9.82 -5.52
C VAL A 23 5.32 10.36 -6.40
N PHE A 24 4.11 10.33 -5.89
CA PHE A 24 2.91 10.71 -6.64
C PHE A 24 2.22 11.87 -5.97
N LEU A 25 1.82 12.85 -6.77
CA LEU A 25 1.02 13.96 -6.27
C LEU A 25 -0.45 13.57 -6.33
N ARG A 26 -1.09 13.53 -5.19
CA ARG A 26 -2.50 13.21 -5.09
C ARG A 26 -3.33 14.45 -5.41
N ASN A 27 -4.09 14.40 -6.48
CA ASN A 27 -4.86 15.56 -6.95
C ASN A 27 -5.86 16.08 -5.93
N SER A 28 -6.54 15.17 -5.23
CA SER A 28 -7.59 15.55 -4.29
C SER A 28 -7.11 16.29 -3.06
N HIS A 29 -5.86 16.07 -2.66
CA HIS A 29 -5.30 16.60 -1.41
C HIS A 29 -4.01 17.38 -1.60
N HIS A 30 -3.48 17.43 -2.82
CA HIS A 30 -2.19 18.09 -3.13
C HIS A 30 -1.05 17.57 -2.25
N ILE A 31 -1.07 16.27 -1.93
CA ILE A 31 -0.06 15.64 -1.08
C ILE A 31 0.78 14.69 -1.92
N TRP A 32 2.09 14.75 -1.73
CA TRP A 32 3.01 13.80 -2.33
C TRP A 32 3.07 12.54 -1.47
N GLN A 33 2.96 11.38 -2.10
CA GLN A 33 2.94 10.11 -1.37
C GLN A 33 3.48 8.98 -2.23
N PHE A 34 3.83 7.88 -1.56
CA PHE A 34 4.12 6.62 -2.22
C PHE A 34 2.82 5.87 -2.50
N ILE A 35 2.92 4.71 -3.16
CA ILE A 35 1.75 3.91 -3.47
C ILE A 35 1.23 3.26 -2.20
N SER A 36 -0.03 3.52 -1.88
CA SER A 36 -0.68 2.96 -0.71
C SER A 36 -1.95 2.24 -1.17
N GLY A 37 -2.15 1.03 -0.68
CA GLY A 37 -3.34 0.29 -1.07
C GLY A 37 -3.71 -0.79 -0.08
N GLY A 38 -5.00 -1.08 -0.01
CA GLY A 38 -5.53 -2.12 0.85
C GLY A 38 -5.59 -3.46 0.15
N GLY A 39 -5.43 -4.51 0.93
CA GLY A 39 -5.60 -5.87 0.42
C GLY A 39 -7.05 -6.18 0.12
N GLU A 40 -7.27 -6.97 -0.90
CA GLU A 40 -8.58 -7.49 -1.25
C GLU A 40 -8.70 -8.93 -0.80
N GLU A 41 -9.93 -9.41 -0.75
CA GLU A 41 -10.20 -10.78 -0.31
C GLU A 41 -9.43 -11.78 -1.16
N GLY A 42 -8.75 -12.69 -0.49
CA GLY A 42 -7.96 -13.73 -1.16
C GLY A 42 -6.55 -13.32 -1.55
N GLU A 43 -6.19 -12.06 -1.37
CA GLU A 43 -4.84 -11.60 -1.68
C GLU A 43 -3.89 -11.77 -0.50
N ASN A 44 -2.63 -12.08 -0.79
CA ASN A 44 -1.56 -11.93 0.18
C ASN A 44 -0.88 -10.57 -0.02
N LEU A 45 0.06 -10.23 0.83
CA LEU A 45 0.72 -8.91 0.79
C LEU A 45 1.39 -8.63 -0.55
N VAL A 46 2.08 -9.63 -1.11
CA VAL A 46 2.79 -9.47 -2.38
C VAL A 46 1.81 -9.24 -3.53
N ASP A 47 0.71 -9.99 -3.55
CA ASP A 47 -0.33 -9.82 -4.58
C ASP A 47 -0.93 -8.42 -4.52
N THR A 48 -1.16 -7.91 -3.33
CA THR A 48 -1.67 -6.55 -3.14
C THR A 48 -0.72 -5.52 -3.72
N VAL A 49 0.58 -5.66 -3.43
CA VAL A 49 1.59 -4.74 -3.93
C VAL A 49 1.64 -4.76 -5.45
N ILE A 50 1.66 -5.95 -6.04
CA ILE A 50 1.70 -6.09 -7.50
C ILE A 50 0.48 -5.44 -8.14
N ARG A 51 -0.69 -5.68 -7.59
CA ARG A 51 -1.94 -5.11 -8.12
C ARG A 51 -1.94 -3.59 -8.00
N GLU A 52 -1.56 -3.06 -6.85
CA GLU A 52 -1.56 -1.61 -6.62
C GLU A 52 -0.56 -0.89 -7.53
N ILE A 53 0.61 -1.47 -7.74
CA ILE A 53 1.59 -0.91 -8.67
C ILE A 53 1.01 -0.83 -10.08
N LYS A 54 0.35 -1.89 -10.51
CA LYS A 54 -0.26 -1.93 -11.84
C LYS A 54 -1.36 -0.89 -11.99
N GLU A 55 -2.22 -0.76 -10.99
CA GLU A 55 -3.30 0.21 -11.00
C GLU A 55 -2.79 1.65 -11.08
N GLU A 56 -1.74 1.96 -10.33
CA GLU A 56 -1.23 3.33 -10.24
C GLU A 56 -0.27 3.70 -11.37
N THR A 57 0.47 2.75 -11.91
CA THR A 57 1.56 3.04 -12.85
C THR A 57 1.45 2.30 -14.18
N SER A 58 0.58 1.32 -14.29
CA SER A 58 0.50 0.38 -15.41
C SER A 58 1.72 -0.53 -15.55
N LEU A 59 2.66 -0.49 -14.60
CA LEU A 59 3.82 -1.35 -14.62
C LEU A 59 3.45 -2.73 -14.07
N ILE A 60 4.02 -3.76 -14.68
CA ILE A 60 3.86 -5.14 -14.22
C ILE A 60 5.17 -5.57 -13.60
N VAL A 61 5.14 -5.84 -12.31
CA VAL A 61 6.31 -6.34 -11.57
C VAL A 61 6.06 -7.77 -11.14
N ASN A 62 7.13 -8.51 -10.90
CA ASN A 62 7.01 -9.87 -10.38
C ASN A 62 7.55 -9.93 -8.95
N LYS A 63 7.32 -11.07 -8.30
CA LYS A 63 7.71 -11.24 -6.89
C LYS A 63 9.20 -11.04 -6.64
N ALA A 64 10.04 -11.40 -7.60
CA ALA A 64 11.49 -11.28 -7.45
C ALA A 64 11.95 -9.82 -7.36
N GLY A 65 11.15 -8.88 -7.86
CA GLY A 65 11.46 -7.46 -7.82
C GLY A 65 10.96 -6.75 -6.56
N ILE A 66 10.38 -7.48 -5.62
CA ILE A 66 9.77 -6.89 -4.43
C ILE A 66 10.61 -7.21 -3.20
N ILE A 67 10.99 -6.17 -2.47
CA ILE A 67 11.74 -6.29 -1.21
C ILE A 67 10.79 -5.93 -0.08
N LYS A 68 10.49 -6.89 0.79
CA LYS A 68 9.67 -6.64 1.97
C LYS A 68 10.53 -6.07 3.07
N LEU A 69 10.13 -4.93 3.59
CA LEU A 69 10.80 -4.32 4.74
C LEU A 69 10.19 -4.84 6.03
N ASP A 70 10.97 -4.83 7.09
CA ASP A 70 10.53 -5.33 8.41
C ASP A 70 9.72 -4.31 9.20
N THR A 71 9.39 -3.19 8.58
CA THR A 71 8.67 -2.12 9.24
C THR A 71 7.17 -2.27 9.04
N GLN A 72 6.45 -2.34 10.15
CA GLN A 72 5.00 -2.35 10.11
C GLN A 72 4.46 -1.71 11.39
N THR A 73 3.24 -1.22 11.33
CA THR A 73 2.59 -0.62 12.48
C THR A 73 1.10 -0.87 12.40
N SER A 74 0.44 -0.77 13.53
CA SER A 74 -1.01 -0.88 13.61
C SER A 74 -1.58 0.44 14.10
N ILE A 75 -2.70 0.84 13.50
CA ILE A 75 -3.40 2.05 13.90
C ILE A 75 -4.89 1.75 14.09
N PRO A 76 -5.58 2.47 15.00
CA PRO A 76 -7.03 2.32 15.09
C PRO A 76 -7.70 2.76 13.80
N VAL A 77 -8.57 1.91 13.24
CA VAL A 77 -9.21 2.23 11.96
C VAL A 77 -10.17 3.41 12.05
N ILE A 78 -10.58 3.78 13.25
CA ILE A 78 -11.42 4.98 13.42
C ILE A 78 -10.70 6.26 13.02
N ASN A 79 -9.37 6.21 12.92
CA ASN A 79 -8.56 7.35 12.49
C ASN A 79 -8.21 7.30 11.01
N VAL A 80 -8.75 6.33 10.28
CA VAL A 80 -8.42 6.12 8.87
C VAL A 80 -9.63 6.47 8.01
N THR A 81 -9.40 7.28 6.98
CA THR A 81 -10.43 7.59 5.99
C THR A 81 -10.84 6.30 5.26
N GLY A 82 -12.14 6.08 5.13
CA GLY A 82 -12.64 4.89 4.47
C GLY A 82 -12.82 3.69 5.38
N GLN A 83 -12.82 3.90 6.69
CA GLN A 83 -12.96 2.82 7.67
C GLN A 83 -14.19 1.94 7.44
N TYR A 84 -15.26 2.49 6.90
CA TYR A 84 -16.50 1.76 6.68
C TYR A 84 -16.39 0.64 5.64
N THR A 85 -15.32 0.64 4.85
CA THR A 85 -15.11 -0.43 3.87
C THR A 85 -14.69 -1.74 4.51
N TRP A 86 -14.29 -1.72 5.79
CA TRP A 86 -13.79 -2.91 6.48
C TRP A 86 -14.82 -3.61 7.36
N GLY A 87 -15.86 -2.90 7.80
CA GLY A 87 -16.86 -3.46 8.71
C GLY A 87 -16.40 -3.40 10.17
N GLU A 88 -17.36 -3.59 11.08
CA GLU A 88 -17.10 -3.42 12.51
C GLU A 88 -16.14 -4.46 13.09
N ASP A 89 -16.28 -5.72 12.67
CA ASP A 89 -15.43 -6.80 13.19
C ASP A 89 -13.95 -6.54 12.89
N VAL A 90 -13.69 -5.98 11.72
CA VAL A 90 -12.34 -5.66 11.30
C VAL A 90 -11.79 -4.49 12.14
N TYR A 91 -12.63 -3.52 12.45
CA TYR A 91 -12.21 -2.39 13.28
C TYR A 91 -11.71 -2.85 14.64
N VAL A 92 -12.42 -3.78 15.25
CA VAL A 92 -12.01 -4.33 16.55
C VAL A 92 -10.64 -5.00 16.44
N LYS A 93 -10.42 -5.76 15.38
CA LYS A 93 -9.17 -6.48 15.16
C LYS A 93 -7.98 -5.56 14.90
N CYS A 94 -8.22 -4.41 14.29
CA CYS A 94 -7.15 -3.46 13.97
C CYS A 94 -6.90 -2.45 15.09
N LYS A 95 -7.70 -2.48 16.11
CA LYS A 95 -7.55 -1.54 17.22
C LYS A 95 -6.39 -1.94 18.12
N GLU A 96 -5.52 -1.00 18.40
CA GLU A 96 -4.40 -1.18 19.33
C GLU A 96 -4.80 -0.91 20.76
#